data_606219ed1f53ae73a8712c12b1b2b428
#
_entry.id   606219ed1f53ae73a8712c12b1b2b428
#
_cell.length_a   1.000
_cell.length_b   1.000
_cell.length_c   1.000
_cell.angle_alpha   90.00
_cell.angle_beta   90.00
_cell.angle_gamma   90.00
#
_symmetry.space_group_name_H-M   'P 1'
#
loop_
_entity.id
_entity.type
_entity.pdbx_description
1 polymer ?
#
loop_
_entity_poly.entity_id
_entity_poly.type
_entity_poly.pdbx_seq_one_letter_code
_entity_poly.pdbx_strand_id
1 'polypeptide(L)'
;ALGVEIRLHGKLPSSRAKQWRFAQGILKKTGDSAKVVDRAQASAHTKPGVVGVRVSILAPNIVLKDKIIINDEVIKRLKEKAMEIENTKTEPKKIKLKTSTARRAPKNLNAGAKK
;
A
#
# COMPACT_ATOMS: atom_id res chain seq x y z
N ALA A 1 22.14 -5.86 -4.22
CA ALA A 1 20.78 -5.86 -4.79
C ALA A 1 19.81 -5.16 -3.82
N LEU A 2 18.84 -4.44 -4.36
CA LEU A 2 17.78 -3.82 -3.55
C LEU A 2 16.77 -4.83 -3.03
N GLY A 3 16.56 -5.90 -3.79
CA GLY A 3 15.71 -7.01 -3.40
C GLY A 3 16.00 -8.27 -4.18
N VAL A 4 15.79 -9.41 -3.53
CA VAL A 4 15.98 -10.74 -4.09
C VAL A 4 14.83 -11.64 -3.67
N GLU A 5 14.34 -12.45 -4.59
CA GLU A 5 13.36 -13.49 -4.31
C GLU A 5 13.79 -14.78 -5.02
N ILE A 6 13.89 -15.87 -4.27
CA ILE A 6 14.16 -17.20 -4.77
C ILE A 6 12.96 -18.10 -4.46
N ARG A 7 12.45 -18.77 -5.47
CA ARG A 7 11.37 -19.75 -5.32
C ARG A 7 11.84 -21.10 -5.82
N LEU A 8 11.69 -22.10 -4.97
CA LEU A 8 11.99 -23.50 -5.27
C LEU A 8 10.68 -24.28 -5.26
N HIS A 9 10.48 -25.07 -6.30
CA HIS A 9 9.28 -25.89 -6.45
C HIS A 9 9.70 -27.33 -6.76
N GLY A 10 9.25 -28.27 -5.99
CA GLY A 10 9.53 -29.67 -6.25
C GLY A 10 9.64 -30.53 -5.00
N LYS A 11 10.22 -31.70 -5.17
CA LYS A 11 10.49 -32.67 -4.11
C LYS A 11 11.89 -32.44 -3.58
N LEU A 12 12.06 -31.63 -2.51
CA LEU A 12 13.37 -31.32 -1.95
C LEU A 12 13.69 -32.17 -0.71
N PRO A 13 12.95 -32.05 0.41
CA PRO A 13 13.29 -32.81 1.61
C PRO A 13 12.51 -34.12 1.76
N SER A 14 11.43 -34.31 0.98
CA SER A 14 10.53 -35.46 1.10
C SER A 14 9.95 -35.88 -0.24
N SER A 15 9.27 -37.02 -0.28
CA SER A 15 8.58 -37.53 -1.48
C SER A 15 7.43 -36.62 -1.95
N ARG A 16 6.89 -35.76 -1.06
CA ARG A 16 5.82 -34.82 -1.42
C ARG A 16 6.40 -33.52 -1.95
N ALA A 17 5.88 -33.02 -3.06
CA ALA A 17 6.25 -31.75 -3.64
C ALA A 17 5.88 -30.58 -2.71
N LYS A 18 6.81 -29.66 -2.51
CA LYS A 18 6.62 -28.45 -1.69
C LYS A 18 7.15 -27.25 -2.46
N GLN A 19 6.68 -26.08 -2.05
CA GLN A 19 7.18 -24.78 -2.50
C GLN A 19 7.91 -24.10 -1.36
N TRP A 20 9.13 -23.65 -1.66
CA TRP A 20 9.92 -22.83 -0.76
C TRP A 20 10.10 -21.46 -1.37
N ARG A 21 9.96 -20.43 -0.57
CA ARG A 21 10.13 -19.05 -0.98
C ARG A 21 11.04 -18.33 0.00
N PHE A 22 12.14 -17.82 -0.51
CA PHE A 22 13.07 -16.96 0.22
C PHE A 22 13.00 -15.58 -0.41
N ALA A 23 12.79 -14.55 0.41
CA ALA A 23 12.70 -13.17 -0.08
C ALA A 23 13.37 -12.24 0.91
N GLN A 24 14.16 -11.31 0.38
CA GLN A 24 14.82 -10.27 1.15
C GLN A 24 14.81 -8.95 0.37
N GLY A 25 14.64 -7.84 1.09
CA GLY A 25 14.59 -6.50 0.50
C GLY A 25 13.30 -6.19 -0.25
N ILE A 26 13.36 -5.21 -1.13
CA ILE A 26 12.21 -4.68 -1.87
C ILE A 26 12.23 -5.24 -3.29
N LEU A 27 11.17 -5.93 -3.69
CA LEU A 27 11.01 -6.45 -5.04
C LEU A 27 9.65 -6.01 -5.61
N LYS A 28 9.68 -5.30 -6.74
CA LYS A 28 8.47 -4.89 -7.44
C LYS A 28 7.94 -6.04 -8.29
N LYS A 29 6.65 -6.36 -8.15
CA LYS A 29 6.01 -7.50 -8.84
C LYS A 29 5.04 -7.08 -9.93
N THR A 30 4.53 -5.86 -9.86
CA THR A 30 3.49 -5.32 -10.73
C THR A 30 3.85 -3.93 -11.24
N GLY A 31 3.21 -3.52 -12.31
CA GLY A 31 3.41 -2.22 -12.94
C GLY A 31 4.67 -2.14 -13.81
N ASP A 32 4.99 -0.94 -14.24
CA ASP A 32 6.15 -0.66 -15.10
C ASP A 32 7.48 -1.01 -14.39
N SER A 33 7.56 -0.75 -13.10
CA SER A 33 8.73 -1.09 -12.28
C SER A 33 9.02 -2.61 -12.18
N ALA A 34 8.05 -3.48 -12.49
CA ALA A 34 8.27 -4.91 -12.55
C ALA A 34 9.06 -5.37 -13.78
N LYS A 35 9.12 -4.55 -14.85
CA LYS A 35 9.90 -4.82 -16.06
C LYS A 35 11.40 -4.71 -15.82
N VAL A 36 11.78 -3.93 -14.83
CA VAL A 36 13.16 -3.65 -14.46
C VAL A 36 13.78 -4.73 -13.58
N VAL A 37 12.96 -5.69 -13.12
CA VAL A 37 13.40 -6.82 -12.30
C VAL A 37 13.92 -7.92 -13.20
N ASP A 38 15.18 -8.29 -13.02
CA ASP A 38 15.78 -9.44 -13.69
C ASP A 38 15.20 -10.74 -13.16
N ARG A 39 14.76 -11.59 -14.08
CA ARG A 39 14.14 -12.86 -13.74
C ARG A 39 14.77 -13.98 -14.54
N ALA A 40 15.21 -15.02 -13.82
CA ALA A 40 15.72 -16.23 -14.41
C ALA A 40 14.98 -17.44 -13.84
N GLN A 41 14.88 -18.49 -14.64
CA GLN A 41 14.33 -19.77 -14.21
C GLN A 41 15.14 -20.91 -14.78
N ALA A 42 15.29 -21.94 -13.98
CA ALA A 42 15.97 -23.17 -14.35
C ALA A 42 15.22 -24.38 -13.79
N SER A 43 15.41 -25.52 -14.41
CA SER A 43 14.86 -26.79 -13.93
C SER A 43 15.98 -27.82 -13.78
N ALA A 44 15.95 -28.54 -12.68
CA ALA A 44 16.89 -29.64 -12.41
C ALA A 44 16.15 -30.97 -12.43
N HIS A 45 16.60 -31.90 -13.24
CA HIS A 45 16.08 -33.26 -13.30
C HIS A 45 16.73 -34.11 -12.22
N THR A 46 15.94 -34.58 -11.27
CA THR A 46 16.37 -35.42 -10.17
C THR A 46 15.73 -36.81 -10.25
N LYS A 47 16.24 -37.82 -9.57
CA LYS A 47 15.63 -39.15 -9.56
C LYS A 47 14.14 -39.16 -9.21
N PRO A 48 13.66 -38.42 -8.16
CA PRO A 48 12.24 -38.42 -7.79
C PRO A 48 11.39 -37.46 -8.61
N GLY A 49 11.96 -36.71 -9.56
CA GLY A 49 11.22 -35.75 -10.40
C GLY A 49 12.01 -34.49 -10.73
N VAL A 50 11.32 -33.47 -11.19
CA VAL A 50 11.92 -32.20 -11.59
C VAL A 50 11.78 -31.16 -10.48
N VAL A 51 12.85 -30.43 -10.21
CA VAL A 51 12.87 -29.30 -9.28
C VAL A 51 13.00 -28.02 -10.12
N GLY A 52 12.02 -27.13 -10.00
CA GLY A 52 12.05 -25.81 -10.64
C GLY A 52 12.61 -24.75 -9.70
N VAL A 53 13.51 -23.91 -10.20
CA VAL A 53 14.07 -22.77 -9.49
C VAL A 53 13.72 -21.51 -10.25
N ARG A 54 13.21 -20.50 -9.56
CA ARG A 54 12.97 -19.17 -10.11
C ARG A 54 13.65 -18.14 -9.22
N VAL A 55 14.47 -17.30 -9.83
CA VAL A 55 15.19 -16.23 -9.16
C VAL A 55 14.72 -14.90 -9.73
N SER A 56 14.50 -13.92 -8.88
CA SER A 56 14.19 -12.54 -9.27
C SER A 56 15.08 -11.61 -8.47
N ILE A 57 15.76 -10.69 -9.15
CA ILE A 57 16.75 -9.80 -8.56
C ILE A 57 16.43 -8.37 -9.01
N LEU A 58 16.42 -7.43 -8.07
CA LEU A 58 16.37 -6.01 -8.35
C LEU A 58 17.76 -5.43 -8.11
N ALA A 59 18.43 -5.01 -9.18
CA ALA A 59 19.76 -4.43 -9.11
C ALA A 59 19.77 -3.07 -8.39
N PRO A 60 20.88 -2.67 -7.73
CA PRO A 60 20.96 -1.44 -6.97
C PRO A 60 20.96 -0.18 -7.85
N ASN A 61 21.43 -0.30 -9.09
CA ASN A 61 21.61 0.84 -10.02
C ASN A 61 20.32 1.31 -10.69
N ILE A 62 19.19 0.68 -10.37
CA ILE A 62 17.92 0.96 -11.00
C ILE A 62 17.23 2.11 -10.27
N VAL A 63 16.88 3.15 -11.03
CA VAL A 63 16.05 4.24 -10.54
C VAL A 63 14.59 3.83 -10.67
N LEU A 64 13.96 3.55 -9.54
CA LEU A 64 12.52 3.29 -9.49
C LEU A 64 11.77 4.62 -9.58
N LYS A 65 10.81 4.72 -10.49
CA LYS A 65 9.95 5.90 -10.64
C LYS A 65 9.12 6.21 -9.38
N ASP A 66 8.88 5.18 -8.58
CA ASP A 66 8.11 5.28 -7.32
C ASP A 66 8.97 5.77 -6.14
N LYS A 67 10.28 5.95 -6.33
CA LYS A 67 11.16 6.42 -5.27
C LYS A 67 11.04 7.93 -5.14
N ILE A 68 10.47 8.37 -4.04
CA ILE A 68 10.42 9.80 -3.70
C ILE A 68 11.81 10.22 -3.25
N ILE A 69 12.41 11.16 -3.98
CA ILE A 69 13.68 11.78 -3.61
C ILE A 69 13.35 13.02 -2.79
N ILE A 70 13.65 12.96 -1.51
CA ILE A 70 13.45 14.08 -0.59
C ILE A 70 14.74 14.90 -0.61
N ASN A 71 14.73 16.02 -1.34
CA ASN A 71 15.81 17.00 -1.32
C ASN A 71 15.61 17.98 -0.16
N ASP A 72 16.67 18.62 0.29
CA ASP A 72 16.62 19.62 1.37
C ASP A 72 15.67 20.78 1.07
N GLU A 73 15.51 21.15 -0.20
CA GLU A 73 14.54 22.15 -0.65
C GLU A 73 13.09 21.72 -0.37
N VAL A 74 12.77 20.44 -0.59
CA VAL A 74 11.43 19.89 -0.31
C VAL A 74 11.17 19.90 1.19
N ILE A 75 12.18 19.57 2.00
CA ILE A 75 12.09 19.63 3.45
C ILE A 75 11.83 21.06 3.95
N LYS A 76 12.52 22.06 3.38
CA LYS A 76 12.29 23.47 3.71
C LYS A 76 10.88 23.91 3.37
N ARG A 77 10.40 23.62 2.16
CA ARG A 77 9.01 23.93 1.73
C ARG A 77 7.95 23.25 2.60
N LEU A 78 8.19 22.03 3.04
CA LEU A 78 7.27 21.32 3.94
C LEU A 78 7.24 21.95 5.32
N LYS A 79 8.38 22.41 5.86
CA LYS A 79 8.47 23.13 7.13
C LYS A 79 7.75 24.47 7.06
N GLU A 80 7.94 25.23 6.00
CA GLU A 80 7.25 26.51 5.76
C GLU A 80 5.73 26.33 5.73
N LYS A 81 5.24 25.36 4.95
CA LYS A 81 3.82 25.04 4.90
C LYS A 81 3.26 24.54 6.23
N ALA A 82 4.04 23.79 6.99
CA ALA A 82 3.63 23.35 8.32
C ALA A 82 3.46 24.53 9.28
N MET A 83 4.37 25.51 9.24
CA MET A 83 4.26 26.75 10.03
C MET A 83 3.07 27.60 9.61
N GLU A 84 2.78 27.72 8.32
CA GLU A 84 1.60 28.43 7.82
C GLU A 84 0.28 27.79 8.31
N ILE A 85 0.21 26.46 8.32
CA ILE A 85 -0.98 25.72 8.79
C ILE A 85 -1.16 25.92 10.32
N GLU A 86 -0.08 25.99 11.06
CA GLU A 86 -0.10 26.19 12.50
C GLU A 86 -0.56 27.61 12.85
N ASN A 87 -0.10 28.62 12.10
CA ASN A 87 -0.55 29.99 12.23
C ASN A 87 -2.02 30.21 11.84
N THR A 88 -2.54 29.45 10.85
CA THR A 88 -3.96 29.53 10.46
C THR A 88 -4.88 28.82 11.45
N LYS A 89 -4.39 27.90 12.26
CA LYS A 89 -5.16 27.25 13.34
C LYS A 89 -5.37 28.13 14.58
N THR A 90 -4.54 29.14 14.76
CA THR A 90 -4.64 30.05 15.92
C THR A 90 -5.64 31.20 15.77
N GLU A 91 -6.25 31.39 14.58
CA GLU A 91 -7.38 32.30 14.45
C GLU A 91 -8.71 31.57 14.73
N PRO A 92 -9.39 31.85 15.87
CA PRO A 92 -10.70 31.25 16.14
C PRO A 92 -11.72 31.87 15.20
N LYS A 93 -12.10 31.17 14.13
CA LYS A 93 -13.29 31.51 13.35
C LYS A 93 -14.48 31.50 14.30
N LYS A 94 -14.95 32.71 14.70
CA LYS A 94 -16.25 32.93 15.33
C LYS A 94 -17.33 32.45 14.37
N ILE A 95 -17.68 31.18 14.47
CA ILE A 95 -18.86 30.63 13.78
C ILE A 95 -20.06 31.22 14.48
N LYS A 96 -20.69 32.21 13.85
CA LYS A 96 -22.03 32.70 14.24
C LYS A 96 -23.01 31.55 14.04
N LEU A 97 -23.34 30.88 15.11
CA LEU A 97 -24.39 29.88 15.18
C LEU A 97 -25.73 30.61 14.93
N LYS A 98 -26.26 30.53 13.72
CA LYS A 98 -27.65 30.93 13.45
C LYS A 98 -28.54 29.82 14.00
N THR A 99 -29.03 30.02 15.20
CA THR A 99 -30.13 29.24 15.79
C THR A 99 -31.40 29.54 15.02
N SER A 100 -31.77 28.71 14.05
CA SER A 100 -33.07 28.68 13.50
C SER A 100 -33.95 27.71 14.31
N THR A 101 -34.58 28.25 15.33
CA THR A 101 -35.64 27.56 16.11
C THR A 101 -36.89 27.48 15.25
N ALA A 102 -37.02 26.43 14.46
CA ALA A 102 -38.31 26.09 13.87
C ALA A 102 -39.01 25.08 14.77
N ARG A 103 -39.84 25.58 15.66
CA ARG A 103 -40.81 24.79 16.42
C ARG A 103 -41.80 24.14 15.44
N ARG A 104 -41.71 22.85 15.27
CA ARG A 104 -42.72 22.04 14.60
C ARG A 104 -43.68 21.51 15.65
N ALA A 105 -44.91 22.06 15.64
CA ALA A 105 -46.00 21.64 16.50
C ALA A 105 -46.40 20.17 16.26
N PRO A 106 -46.82 19.45 17.30
CA PRO A 106 -47.32 18.09 17.15
C PRO A 106 -48.76 18.13 16.59
N LYS A 107 -49.00 17.47 15.47
CA LYS A 107 -50.37 17.20 14.97
C LYS A 107 -50.94 16.06 15.82
N ASN A 108 -51.90 16.48 16.64
CA ASN A 108 -52.83 15.65 17.32
C ASN A 108 -53.77 14.97 16.29
N LEU A 109 -53.81 13.67 16.25
CA LEU A 109 -54.78 12.86 15.53
C LEU A 109 -55.51 11.99 16.53
N ASN A 110 -56.52 12.62 17.11
CA ASN A 110 -57.54 11.91 17.83
C ASN A 110 -58.81 11.99 16.96
N ALA A 111 -59.56 10.94 16.89
CA ALA A 111 -60.90 10.69 16.37
C ALA A 111 -60.88 9.61 15.28
N GLY A 112 -61.61 8.60 15.39
CA GLY A 112 -62.86 8.34 16.04
C GLY A 112 -63.28 6.89 15.92
N ALA A 113 -63.97 6.54 16.93
CA ALA A 113 -64.68 5.29 17.14
C ALA A 113 -65.91 5.13 16.22
N LYS A 114 -66.45 3.88 16.26
CA LYS A 114 -67.75 3.38 15.83
C LYS A 114 -67.83 2.97 14.36
N LYS A 115 -68.16 1.78 14.06
CA LYS A 115 -69.16 0.79 14.53
C LYS A 115 -68.71 -0.61 14.09
#